data_a59c61516a98cbac3368ff802988adfa
#
_entry.id   a59c61516a98cbac3368ff802988adfa
#
_cell.length_a   1.000
_cell.length_b   1.000
_cell.length_c   1.000
_cell.angle_alpha   90.00
_cell.angle_beta   90.00
_cell.angle_gamma   90.00
#
_symmetry.space_group_name_H-M   'P 1'
#
loop_
_entity.id
_entity.type
_entity.pdbx_description
1 polymer ?
#
loop_
_entity_poly.entity_id
_entity_poly.type
_entity_poly.pdbx_seq_one_letter_code
_entity_poly.pdbx_strand_id
1 'polypeptide(L)'
;ISIICDGPEEFRKTVRMLIREGVDVIKFNNSGDSFCYPRMAAYDNPMTDAEVAAICETANNIGKRLAAHAHADSSVRQCIKHGVEFIFHASFATDETIGMLERVKDKHYISPAIAARYNTTYEAKDWGITTDVAEMIGNKRELEEGIKVMIKMHKAGIKVLPFGDYGFAWLPHGTEARDLEHFVHLFGFEPWEALRAATAYGGEAWVGKSGEKMGRIADGYLADILLVDGNPLLDLSLLQDRHALLAIMKDGQFHKPFQGRVAQEQQIAAE
;
A
#
# COMPACT_ATOMS: atom_id res chain seq x y z
N ILE A 1 -11.74 8.87 8.27
CA ILE A 1 -11.95 10.12 9.02
C ILE A 1 -10.85 11.07 8.60
N SER A 2 -11.23 12.25 8.08
CA SER A 2 -10.28 13.27 7.61
C SER A 2 -10.58 14.60 8.28
N ILE A 3 -9.57 15.42 8.48
CA ILE A 3 -9.70 16.82 8.88
C ILE A 3 -9.58 17.65 7.61
N ILE A 4 -10.59 18.46 7.35
CA ILE A 4 -10.59 19.38 6.20
C ILE A 4 -9.80 20.62 6.60
N CYS A 5 -8.85 21.02 5.74
CA CYS A 5 -8.03 22.22 5.91
C CYS A 5 -8.01 23.01 4.61
N ASP A 6 -7.88 24.32 4.73
CA ASP A 6 -7.75 25.26 3.62
C ASP A 6 -6.62 26.25 3.89
N GLY A 7 -5.68 26.32 2.98
CA GLY A 7 -4.50 27.17 3.08
C GLY A 7 -3.38 26.63 4.01
N PRO A 8 -2.14 27.07 3.75
CA PRO A 8 -0.93 26.52 4.41
C PRO A 8 -0.94 26.61 5.94
N GLU A 9 -1.52 27.68 6.52
CA GLU A 9 -1.51 27.89 7.96
C GLU A 9 -2.45 26.94 8.70
N GLU A 10 -3.61 26.60 8.09
CA GLU A 10 -4.51 25.62 8.68
C GLU A 10 -3.92 24.23 8.64
N PHE A 11 -3.30 23.82 7.53
CA PHE A 11 -2.54 22.58 7.45
C PHE A 11 -1.43 22.51 8.50
N ARG A 12 -0.63 23.58 8.66
CA ARG A 12 0.43 23.67 9.67
C ARG A 12 -0.10 23.48 11.08
N LYS A 13 -1.20 24.16 11.40
CA LYS A 13 -1.88 24.04 12.70
C LYS A 13 -2.37 22.60 12.94
N THR A 14 -3.02 22.00 11.93
CA THR A 14 -3.59 20.66 12.02
C THR A 14 -2.49 19.61 12.18
N VAL A 15 -1.40 19.69 11.42
CA VAL A 15 -0.24 18.80 11.56
C VAL A 15 0.34 18.86 12.97
N ARG A 16 0.53 20.05 13.54
CA ARG A 16 1.01 20.23 14.92
C ARG A 16 0.05 19.61 15.95
N MET A 17 -1.26 19.73 15.72
CA MET A 17 -2.28 19.12 16.57
C MET A 17 -2.16 17.59 16.52
N LEU A 18 -2.11 16.99 15.32
CA LEU A 18 -1.96 15.55 15.15
C LEU A 18 -0.69 15.01 15.79
N ILE A 19 0.43 15.73 15.65
CA ILE A 19 1.71 15.38 16.30
C ILE A 19 1.56 15.38 17.82
N ARG A 20 0.88 16.35 18.39
CA ARG A 20 0.58 16.41 19.82
C ARG A 20 -0.26 15.23 20.30
N GLU A 21 -1.20 14.78 19.48
CA GLU A 21 -2.04 13.59 19.75
C GLU A 21 -1.25 12.26 19.61
N GLY A 22 0.02 12.32 19.17
CA GLY A 22 0.93 11.18 19.20
C GLY A 22 0.93 10.32 17.94
N VAL A 23 0.45 10.83 16.79
CA VAL A 23 0.51 10.08 15.52
C VAL A 23 1.96 9.80 15.10
N ASP A 24 2.18 8.67 14.45
CA ASP A 24 3.50 8.26 13.94
C ASP A 24 3.75 8.75 12.52
N VAL A 25 2.69 8.85 11.70
CA VAL A 25 2.74 9.25 10.29
C VAL A 25 1.67 10.32 10.03
N ILE A 26 2.05 11.36 9.29
CA ILE A 26 1.10 12.34 8.74
C ILE A 26 0.71 11.90 7.34
N LYS A 27 -0.57 11.57 7.15
CA LYS A 27 -1.14 11.25 5.83
C LYS A 27 -2.06 12.38 5.37
N PHE A 28 -1.94 12.77 4.09
CA PHE A 28 -2.80 13.77 3.44
C PHE A 28 -3.26 13.30 2.07
N ASN A 29 -4.35 13.90 1.59
CA ASN A 29 -4.89 13.62 0.25
C ASN A 29 -4.46 14.73 -0.69
N ASN A 30 -3.63 14.37 -1.69
CA ASN A 30 -3.00 15.28 -2.65
C ASN A 30 -3.58 15.15 -4.06
N SER A 31 -4.60 14.34 -4.26
CA SER A 31 -5.33 14.22 -5.52
C SER A 31 -6.79 13.89 -5.27
N GLY A 32 -7.59 13.94 -6.33
CA GLY A 32 -8.91 13.32 -6.36
C GLY A 32 -8.83 11.79 -6.37
N ASP A 33 -10.00 11.16 -6.47
CA ASP A 33 -10.21 9.71 -6.49
C ASP A 33 -11.49 9.41 -7.28
N SER A 34 -11.63 8.21 -7.84
CA SER A 34 -12.87 7.79 -8.51
C SER A 34 -14.10 7.86 -7.61
N PHE A 35 -13.93 7.66 -6.30
CA PHE A 35 -15.02 7.82 -5.32
C PHE A 35 -15.42 9.29 -5.07
N CYS A 36 -14.66 10.25 -5.60
CA CYS A 36 -15.03 11.68 -5.58
C CYS A 36 -15.97 12.07 -6.73
N TYR A 37 -16.25 11.16 -7.66
CA TYR A 37 -17.14 11.40 -8.80
C TYR A 37 -18.52 11.93 -8.37
N PRO A 38 -19.14 12.90 -9.07
CA PRO A 38 -18.63 13.59 -10.27
C PRO A 38 -17.84 14.87 -9.98
N ARG A 39 -17.49 15.15 -8.74
CA ARG A 39 -16.92 16.44 -8.30
C ARG A 39 -15.44 16.58 -8.65
N MET A 40 -14.69 15.48 -8.58
CA MET A 40 -13.25 15.47 -8.78
C MET A 40 -12.84 14.13 -9.36
N ALA A 41 -11.91 14.13 -10.30
CA ALA A 41 -11.31 12.93 -10.85
C ALA A 41 -9.97 12.63 -10.17
N ALA A 42 -9.52 11.38 -10.26
CA ALA A 42 -8.25 10.96 -9.65
C ALA A 42 -7.01 11.69 -10.22
N TYR A 43 -7.09 12.18 -11.45
CA TYR A 43 -6.02 12.97 -12.07
C TYR A 43 -6.07 14.47 -11.75
N ASP A 44 -7.05 14.93 -10.96
CA ASP A 44 -7.12 16.31 -10.47
C ASP A 44 -6.26 16.45 -9.21
N ASN A 45 -5.57 17.58 -9.11
CA ASN A 45 -4.77 17.93 -7.92
C ASN A 45 -5.32 19.21 -7.31
N PRO A 46 -6.07 19.14 -6.20
CA PRO A 46 -6.66 20.30 -5.56
C PRO A 46 -5.69 21.09 -4.70
N MET A 47 -4.53 20.49 -4.32
CA MET A 47 -3.61 21.13 -3.38
C MET A 47 -2.57 21.99 -4.07
N THR A 48 -2.35 23.16 -3.53
CA THR A 48 -1.25 24.05 -3.92
C THR A 48 0.09 23.51 -3.40
N ASP A 49 1.17 23.89 -4.06
CA ASP A 49 2.53 23.53 -3.61
C ASP A 49 2.84 24.08 -2.20
N ALA A 50 2.29 25.26 -1.85
CA ALA A 50 2.47 25.88 -0.55
C ALA A 50 1.78 25.10 0.58
N GLU A 51 0.64 24.47 0.32
CA GLU A 51 -0.06 23.62 1.29
C GLU A 51 0.73 22.32 1.53
N VAL A 52 1.18 21.67 0.46
CA VAL A 52 2.01 20.46 0.57
C VAL A 52 3.32 20.78 1.30
N ALA A 53 3.97 21.91 0.98
CA ALA A 53 5.15 22.37 1.69
C ALA A 53 4.89 22.56 3.19
N ALA A 54 3.79 23.22 3.57
CA ALA A 54 3.45 23.47 4.97
C ALA A 54 3.25 22.18 5.78
N ILE A 55 2.62 21.14 5.18
CA ILE A 55 2.48 19.82 5.78
C ILE A 55 3.85 19.18 5.99
N CYS A 56 4.63 19.09 4.90
CA CYS A 56 5.89 18.36 4.87
C CYS A 56 6.94 19.01 5.78
N GLU A 57 7.12 20.32 5.72
CA GLU A 57 8.04 21.05 6.60
C GLU A 57 7.68 20.87 8.07
N THR A 58 6.38 20.98 8.42
CA THR A 58 5.94 20.86 9.80
C THR A 58 6.18 19.45 10.36
N ALA A 59 5.93 18.41 9.57
CA ALA A 59 6.17 17.03 9.96
C ALA A 59 7.67 16.72 10.07
N ASN A 60 8.45 17.11 9.05
CA ASN A 60 9.90 16.85 8.98
C ASN A 60 10.68 17.54 10.11
N ASN A 61 10.29 18.76 10.52
CA ASN A 61 10.93 19.48 11.63
C ASN A 61 10.88 18.73 12.97
N ILE A 62 9.98 17.74 13.09
CA ILE A 62 9.78 16.92 14.30
C ILE A 62 10.07 15.44 14.02
N GLY A 63 10.64 15.14 12.85
CA GLY A 63 11.00 13.77 12.45
C GLY A 63 9.80 12.83 12.24
N LYS A 64 8.62 13.37 11.89
CA LYS A 64 7.45 12.56 11.55
C LYS A 64 7.49 12.15 10.09
N ARG A 65 7.08 10.93 9.84
CA ARG A 65 6.99 10.34 8.50
C ARG A 65 5.79 10.89 7.74
N LEU A 66 5.86 10.85 6.42
CA LEU A 66 4.87 11.42 5.52
C LEU A 66 4.30 10.37 4.57
N ALA A 67 2.99 10.41 4.40
CA ALA A 67 2.27 9.60 3.44
C ALA A 67 1.27 10.46 2.65
N ALA A 68 1.09 10.18 1.37
CA ALA A 68 0.12 10.90 0.55
C ALA A 68 -0.70 9.96 -0.35
N HIS A 69 -1.99 10.20 -0.41
CA HIS A 69 -2.84 9.75 -1.50
C HIS A 69 -2.56 10.67 -2.70
N ALA A 70 -2.05 10.12 -3.79
CA ALA A 70 -1.53 10.90 -4.92
C ALA A 70 -1.65 10.12 -6.24
N HIS A 71 -2.79 10.18 -6.90
CA HIS A 71 -3.00 9.58 -8.23
C HIS A 71 -2.44 10.44 -9.35
N ALA A 72 -2.67 11.77 -9.29
CA ALA A 72 -2.30 12.71 -10.33
C ALA A 72 -0.79 12.83 -10.50
N ASP A 73 -0.30 13.00 -11.73
CA ASP A 73 1.13 13.20 -12.01
C ASP A 73 1.72 14.38 -11.22
N SER A 74 1.00 15.51 -11.21
CA SER A 74 1.41 16.70 -10.47
C SER A 74 1.48 16.47 -8.96
N SER A 75 0.58 15.65 -8.39
CA SER A 75 0.59 15.32 -6.98
C SER A 75 1.77 14.40 -6.62
N VAL A 76 2.12 13.44 -7.49
CA VAL A 76 3.32 12.62 -7.32
C VAL A 76 4.60 13.48 -7.38
N ARG A 77 4.68 14.43 -8.30
CA ARG A 77 5.81 15.39 -8.38
C ARG A 77 5.95 16.23 -7.13
N GLN A 78 4.85 16.72 -6.57
CA GLN A 78 4.88 17.43 -5.28
C GLN A 78 5.37 16.52 -4.15
N CYS A 79 4.93 15.25 -4.09
CA CYS A 79 5.42 14.28 -3.12
C CYS A 79 6.94 14.08 -3.23
N ILE A 80 7.48 13.94 -4.44
CA ILE A 80 8.93 13.82 -4.68
C ILE A 80 9.66 15.09 -4.20
N LYS A 81 9.15 16.27 -4.61
CA LYS A 81 9.74 17.57 -4.29
C LYS A 81 9.85 17.81 -2.79
N HIS A 82 8.81 17.45 -2.02
CA HIS A 82 8.71 17.71 -0.60
C HIS A 82 9.09 16.52 0.29
N GLY A 83 9.62 15.43 -0.31
CA GLY A 83 10.17 14.29 0.42
C GLY A 83 9.12 13.42 1.14
N VAL A 84 7.94 13.26 0.54
CA VAL A 84 6.91 12.34 1.05
C VAL A 84 7.39 10.91 0.89
N GLU A 85 7.50 10.17 1.98
CA GLU A 85 8.09 8.84 2.00
C GLU A 85 7.18 7.78 1.36
N PHE A 86 5.88 7.80 1.68
CA PHE A 86 4.89 6.87 1.14
C PHE A 86 3.98 7.57 0.14
N ILE A 87 4.05 7.16 -1.12
CA ILE A 87 3.20 7.68 -2.19
C ILE A 87 2.21 6.58 -2.57
N PHE A 88 0.94 6.77 -2.21
CA PHE A 88 -0.11 5.82 -2.55
C PHE A 88 -0.64 6.08 -3.95
N HIS A 89 -0.91 5.00 -4.66
CA HIS A 89 -1.52 4.89 -5.99
C HIS A 89 -0.59 5.25 -7.14
N ALA A 90 -0.21 6.52 -7.29
CA ALA A 90 0.61 7.04 -8.39
C ALA A 90 0.10 6.67 -9.82
N SER A 91 -1.22 6.42 -9.97
CA SER A 91 -1.82 5.78 -11.15
C SER A 91 -1.59 6.52 -12.47
N PHE A 92 -1.40 7.83 -12.42
CA PHE A 92 -1.23 8.68 -13.61
C PHE A 92 0.18 9.29 -13.72
N ALA A 93 1.19 8.71 -13.04
CA ALA A 93 2.56 9.17 -13.15
C ALA A 93 3.09 9.02 -14.59
N THR A 94 3.60 10.11 -15.14
CA THR A 94 4.20 10.12 -16.48
C THR A 94 5.60 9.50 -16.48
N ASP A 95 6.14 9.18 -17.67
CA ASP A 95 7.51 8.66 -17.81
C ASP A 95 8.54 9.63 -17.23
N GLU A 96 8.32 10.94 -17.33
CA GLU A 96 9.17 11.94 -16.70
C GLU A 96 9.15 11.83 -15.17
N THR A 97 7.97 11.67 -14.58
CA THR A 97 7.81 11.52 -13.13
C THR A 97 8.37 10.20 -12.63
N ILE A 98 8.22 9.11 -13.40
CA ILE A 98 8.87 7.82 -13.11
C ILE A 98 10.39 7.99 -13.11
N GLY A 99 10.97 8.70 -14.10
CA GLY A 99 12.39 9.02 -14.12
C GLY A 99 12.85 9.93 -12.96
N MET A 100 11.97 10.80 -12.44
CA MET A 100 12.25 11.53 -11.19
C MET A 100 12.31 10.60 -9.99
N LEU A 101 11.35 9.69 -9.83
CA LEU A 101 11.33 8.68 -8.77
C LEU A 101 12.55 7.75 -8.84
N GLU A 102 12.94 7.29 -10.03
CA GLU A 102 14.09 6.42 -10.21
C GLU A 102 15.38 7.03 -9.65
N ARG A 103 15.60 8.35 -9.86
CA ARG A 103 16.77 9.06 -9.33
C ARG A 103 16.82 9.15 -7.80
N VAL A 104 15.69 8.98 -7.13
CA VAL A 104 15.53 9.09 -5.67
C VAL A 104 14.84 7.87 -5.06
N LYS A 105 14.84 6.73 -5.75
CA LYS A 105 14.09 5.52 -5.42
C LYS A 105 14.30 4.96 -4.01
N ASP A 106 15.43 5.26 -3.39
CA ASP A 106 15.71 4.83 -2.01
C ASP A 106 15.00 5.67 -0.94
N LYS A 107 14.36 6.78 -1.34
CA LYS A 107 13.67 7.71 -0.43
C LYS A 107 12.16 7.52 -0.41
N HIS A 108 11.62 6.76 -1.35
CA HIS A 108 10.18 6.65 -1.55
C HIS A 108 9.74 5.19 -1.64
N TYR A 109 8.56 4.92 -1.12
CA TYR A 109 7.82 3.68 -1.31
C TYR A 109 6.52 4.00 -2.05
N ILE A 110 6.24 3.22 -3.09
CA ILE A 110 5.00 3.34 -3.86
C ILE A 110 4.08 2.19 -3.47
N SER A 111 2.82 2.46 -3.13
CA SER A 111 1.82 1.43 -2.88
C SER A 111 0.60 1.67 -3.77
N PRO A 112 0.37 0.83 -4.79
CA PRO A 112 -0.72 1.03 -5.76
C PRO A 112 -2.12 0.83 -5.18
N ALA A 113 -2.28 0.12 -4.06
CA ALA A 113 -3.56 -0.36 -3.53
C ALA A 113 -4.38 -1.07 -4.63
N ILE A 114 -3.72 -2.01 -5.34
CA ILE A 114 -4.23 -2.58 -6.59
C ILE A 114 -5.53 -3.35 -6.38
N ALA A 115 -5.66 -4.10 -5.26
CA ALA A 115 -6.87 -4.86 -4.98
C ALA A 115 -8.10 -3.94 -4.86
N ALA A 116 -7.96 -2.75 -4.30
CA ALA A 116 -9.06 -1.79 -4.20
C ALA A 116 -9.58 -1.40 -5.59
N ARG A 117 -8.68 -1.12 -6.53
CA ARG A 117 -9.06 -0.78 -7.92
C ARG A 117 -9.60 -1.99 -8.67
N TYR A 118 -8.96 -3.15 -8.52
CA TYR A 118 -9.36 -4.40 -9.19
C TYR A 118 -10.74 -4.87 -8.72
N ASN A 119 -10.93 -5.02 -7.42
CA ASN A 119 -12.18 -5.52 -6.86
C ASN A 119 -13.34 -4.55 -7.12
N THR A 120 -13.11 -3.23 -6.99
CA THR A 120 -14.13 -2.22 -7.36
C THR A 120 -14.54 -2.33 -8.82
N THR A 121 -13.60 -2.66 -9.74
CA THR A 121 -13.91 -2.79 -11.16
C THR A 121 -14.66 -4.09 -11.49
N TYR A 122 -14.27 -5.21 -10.88
CA TYR A 122 -14.71 -6.54 -11.34
C TYR A 122 -15.50 -7.35 -10.33
N GLU A 123 -15.40 -7.04 -9.03
CA GLU A 123 -15.93 -7.90 -7.96
C GLU A 123 -16.96 -7.18 -7.05
N ALA A 124 -17.26 -5.89 -7.32
CA ALA A 124 -18.17 -5.10 -6.49
C ALA A 124 -19.63 -5.06 -6.98
N LYS A 125 -20.00 -5.92 -7.92
CA LYS A 125 -21.36 -5.95 -8.54
C LYS A 125 -22.48 -6.12 -7.51
N ASP A 126 -22.29 -6.99 -6.52
CA ASP A 126 -23.31 -7.27 -5.50
C ASP A 126 -23.59 -6.08 -4.58
N TRP A 127 -22.68 -5.08 -4.59
CA TRP A 127 -22.81 -3.81 -3.89
C TRP A 127 -23.22 -2.66 -4.81
N GLY A 128 -23.69 -2.96 -6.02
CA GLY A 128 -24.19 -1.98 -6.98
C GLY A 128 -23.11 -1.32 -7.85
N ILE A 129 -21.86 -1.74 -7.75
CA ILE A 129 -20.76 -1.23 -8.58
C ILE A 129 -20.49 -2.27 -9.69
N THR A 130 -21.24 -2.15 -10.79
CA THR A 130 -20.96 -2.93 -12.01
C THR A 130 -19.72 -2.40 -12.72
N THR A 131 -19.17 -3.15 -13.67
CA THR A 131 -18.04 -2.67 -14.49
C THR A 131 -18.35 -1.37 -15.23
N ASP A 132 -19.60 -1.18 -15.67
CA ASP A 132 -20.04 0.07 -16.31
C ASP A 132 -20.04 1.24 -15.33
N VAL A 133 -20.47 0.99 -14.09
CA VAL A 133 -20.39 2.00 -13.01
C VAL A 133 -18.93 2.31 -12.69
N ALA A 134 -18.07 1.29 -12.57
CA ALA A 134 -16.64 1.48 -12.32
C ALA A 134 -15.95 2.27 -13.44
N GLU A 135 -16.37 2.06 -14.70
CA GLU A 135 -15.92 2.85 -15.86
C GLU A 135 -16.43 4.29 -15.78
N MET A 136 -17.72 4.49 -15.52
CA MET A 136 -18.35 5.81 -15.38
C MET A 136 -17.68 6.67 -14.31
N ILE A 137 -17.37 6.11 -13.15
CA ILE A 137 -16.70 6.85 -12.05
C ILE A 137 -15.19 7.00 -12.25
N GLY A 138 -14.60 6.37 -13.27
CA GLY A 138 -13.17 6.46 -13.59
C GLY A 138 -12.28 5.40 -12.91
N ASN A 139 -12.83 4.51 -12.06
CA ASN A 139 -12.04 3.50 -11.33
C ASN A 139 -11.35 2.49 -12.27
N LYS A 140 -12.05 2.07 -13.34
CA LYS A 140 -11.44 1.19 -14.35
C LYS A 140 -10.25 1.84 -15.04
N ARG A 141 -10.33 3.14 -15.35
CA ARG A 141 -9.20 3.91 -15.90
C ARG A 141 -8.03 4.01 -14.92
N GLU A 142 -8.32 4.26 -13.64
CA GLU A 142 -7.28 4.25 -12.59
C GLU A 142 -6.57 2.90 -12.52
N LEU A 143 -7.31 1.79 -12.61
CA LEU A 143 -6.76 0.44 -12.65
C LEU A 143 -5.85 0.23 -13.87
N GLU A 144 -6.35 0.52 -15.06
CA GLU A 144 -5.64 0.28 -16.33
C GLU A 144 -4.37 1.12 -16.46
N GLU A 145 -4.44 2.41 -16.13
CA GLU A 145 -3.26 3.30 -16.14
C GLU A 145 -2.29 2.94 -15.01
N GLY A 146 -2.81 2.65 -13.80
CA GLY A 146 -2.01 2.22 -12.68
C GLY A 146 -1.19 0.95 -12.97
N ILE A 147 -1.77 -0.04 -13.65
CA ILE A 147 -1.04 -1.24 -14.07
C ILE A 147 0.13 -0.88 -14.98
N LYS A 148 -0.07 -0.04 -15.99
CA LYS A 148 0.99 0.40 -16.91
C LYS A 148 2.12 1.13 -16.18
N VAL A 149 1.77 1.99 -15.24
CA VAL A 149 2.71 2.75 -14.41
C VAL A 149 3.51 1.82 -13.51
N MET A 150 2.84 0.89 -12.80
CA MET A 150 3.53 -0.04 -11.89
C MET A 150 4.50 -0.97 -12.62
N ILE A 151 4.18 -1.43 -13.83
CA ILE A 151 5.11 -2.21 -14.67
C ILE A 151 6.38 -1.40 -14.95
N LYS A 152 6.25 -0.11 -15.27
CA LYS A 152 7.40 0.76 -15.54
C LYS A 152 8.21 1.05 -14.28
N MET A 153 7.54 1.32 -13.15
CA MET A 153 8.19 1.56 -11.85
C MET A 153 8.97 0.33 -11.38
N HIS A 154 8.37 -0.87 -11.51
CA HIS A 154 9.06 -2.12 -11.21
C HIS A 154 10.33 -2.30 -12.04
N LYS A 155 10.25 -2.11 -13.36
CA LYS A 155 11.41 -2.17 -14.28
C LYS A 155 12.50 -1.13 -13.97
N ALA A 156 12.13 0.04 -13.46
CA ALA A 156 13.06 1.07 -12.99
C ALA A 156 13.69 0.76 -11.62
N GLY A 157 13.28 -0.34 -10.97
CA GLY A 157 13.75 -0.73 -9.65
C GLY A 157 13.27 0.16 -8.51
N ILE A 158 12.14 0.86 -8.71
CA ILE A 158 11.45 1.61 -7.67
C ILE A 158 10.77 0.61 -6.72
N LYS A 159 10.83 0.86 -5.42
CA LYS A 159 10.21 0.00 -4.40
C LYS A 159 8.70 0.13 -4.44
N VAL A 160 8.02 -0.86 -5.02
CA VAL A 160 6.56 -0.98 -5.03
C VAL A 160 6.15 -1.96 -3.94
N LEU A 161 5.27 -1.54 -3.04
CA LEU A 161 4.77 -2.33 -1.92
C LEU A 161 3.36 -2.84 -2.21
N PRO A 162 3.05 -4.12 -1.92
CA PRO A 162 1.70 -4.64 -1.96
C PRO A 162 0.86 -4.06 -0.81
N PHE A 163 -0.43 -4.33 -0.87
CA PHE A 163 -1.44 -3.98 0.12
C PHE A 163 -1.83 -2.50 0.07
N GLY A 164 -2.93 -2.20 0.71
CA GLY A 164 -3.50 -0.85 0.81
C GLY A 164 -4.99 -0.83 0.51
N ASP A 165 -5.70 0.09 1.17
CA ASP A 165 -7.12 0.40 0.98
C ASP A 165 -8.08 -0.77 1.19
N TYR A 166 -7.74 -1.72 2.08
CA TYR A 166 -8.64 -2.79 2.51
C TYR A 166 -9.68 -2.26 3.52
N GLY A 167 -10.82 -2.98 3.61
CA GLY A 167 -11.90 -2.65 4.52
C GLY A 167 -13.22 -2.30 3.85
N PHE A 168 -13.29 -2.31 2.51
CA PHE A 168 -14.56 -2.25 1.79
C PHE A 168 -15.29 -3.60 1.85
N ALA A 169 -16.62 -3.59 1.73
CA ALA A 169 -17.42 -4.83 1.73
C ALA A 169 -17.00 -5.82 0.63
N TRP A 170 -16.55 -5.32 -0.52
CA TRP A 170 -16.01 -6.13 -1.63
C TRP A 170 -14.50 -6.34 -1.58
N LEU A 171 -13.85 -5.82 -0.55
CA LEU A 171 -12.42 -5.97 -0.27
C LEU A 171 -12.20 -6.05 1.24
N PRO A 172 -12.64 -7.12 1.90
CA PRO A 172 -12.56 -7.25 3.35
C PRO A 172 -11.11 -7.45 3.83
N HIS A 173 -10.84 -7.04 5.07
CA HIS A 173 -9.61 -7.43 5.76
C HIS A 173 -9.49 -8.95 5.86
N GLY A 174 -8.25 -9.45 5.81
CA GLY A 174 -7.94 -10.89 5.81
C GLY A 174 -7.74 -11.47 4.41
N THR A 175 -7.89 -10.66 3.34
CA THR A 175 -7.68 -11.08 1.94
C THR A 175 -6.45 -10.45 1.31
N GLU A 176 -5.62 -9.79 2.09
CA GLU A 176 -4.47 -8.98 1.62
C GLU A 176 -3.45 -9.81 0.84
N ALA A 177 -3.24 -11.08 1.20
CA ALA A 177 -2.24 -11.93 0.54
C ALA A 177 -2.49 -12.12 -0.97
N ARG A 178 -3.72 -11.88 -1.45
CA ARG A 178 -4.06 -11.91 -2.87
C ARG A 178 -3.32 -10.84 -3.69
N ASP A 179 -2.92 -9.74 -3.07
CA ASP A 179 -2.13 -8.70 -3.76
C ASP A 179 -0.82 -9.25 -4.33
N LEU A 180 -0.26 -10.29 -3.73
CA LEU A 180 0.96 -10.93 -4.25
C LEU A 180 0.73 -11.57 -5.61
N GLU A 181 -0.45 -12.17 -5.84
CA GLU A 181 -0.84 -12.68 -7.16
C GLU A 181 -1.09 -11.53 -8.14
N HIS A 182 -1.71 -10.42 -7.70
CA HIS A 182 -1.87 -9.23 -8.53
C HIS A 182 -0.52 -8.66 -8.97
N PHE A 183 0.49 -8.65 -8.10
CA PHE A 183 1.84 -8.19 -8.44
C PHE A 183 2.47 -9.05 -9.54
N VAL A 184 2.30 -10.36 -9.46
CA VAL A 184 2.80 -11.28 -10.50
C VAL A 184 2.00 -11.12 -11.79
N HIS A 185 0.68 -11.23 -11.73
CA HIS A 185 -0.16 -11.32 -12.92
C HIS A 185 -0.38 -9.97 -13.61
N LEU A 186 -0.44 -8.87 -12.87
CA LEU A 186 -0.74 -7.55 -13.42
C LEU A 186 0.51 -6.70 -13.66
N PHE A 187 1.54 -6.82 -12.80
CA PHE A 187 2.73 -5.97 -12.87
C PHE A 187 3.96 -6.68 -13.41
N GLY A 188 3.90 -8.03 -13.55
CA GLY A 188 5.00 -8.82 -14.09
C GLY A 188 6.16 -9.03 -13.11
N PHE A 189 5.87 -9.02 -11.81
CA PHE A 189 6.83 -9.44 -10.80
C PHE A 189 7.06 -10.95 -10.88
N GLU A 190 8.29 -11.39 -10.61
CA GLU A 190 8.52 -12.78 -10.27
C GLU A 190 7.96 -13.07 -8.86
N PRO A 191 7.49 -14.29 -8.55
CA PRO A 191 6.94 -14.61 -7.23
C PRO A 191 7.85 -14.22 -6.06
N TRP A 192 9.15 -14.43 -6.18
CA TRP A 192 10.13 -14.04 -5.16
C TRP A 192 10.23 -12.52 -4.98
N GLU A 193 10.01 -11.73 -6.02
CA GLU A 193 10.01 -10.27 -5.95
C GLU A 193 8.78 -9.76 -5.22
N ALA A 194 7.60 -10.35 -5.48
CA ALA A 194 6.37 -10.04 -4.77
C ALA A 194 6.51 -10.36 -3.26
N LEU A 195 7.06 -11.54 -2.93
CA LEU A 195 7.35 -11.89 -1.54
C LEU A 195 8.35 -10.94 -0.89
N ARG A 196 9.42 -10.57 -1.60
CA ARG A 196 10.40 -9.58 -1.11
C ARG A 196 9.77 -8.21 -0.87
N ALA A 197 8.85 -7.78 -1.75
CA ALA A 197 8.14 -6.52 -1.59
C ALA A 197 7.26 -6.53 -0.31
N ALA A 198 6.54 -7.63 -0.05
CA ALA A 198 5.71 -7.77 1.14
C ALA A 198 6.52 -7.93 2.44
N THR A 199 7.70 -8.51 2.38
CA THR A 199 8.50 -8.85 3.56
C THR A 199 9.66 -7.86 3.77
N ALA A 200 10.74 -7.98 3.01
CA ALA A 200 11.96 -7.20 3.21
C ALA A 200 11.73 -5.70 2.99
N TYR A 201 11.01 -5.31 1.92
CA TYR A 201 10.71 -3.90 1.67
C TYR A 201 9.64 -3.37 2.63
N GLY A 202 8.62 -4.19 2.95
CA GLY A 202 7.65 -3.85 3.99
C GLY A 202 8.33 -3.64 5.35
N GLY A 203 9.29 -4.50 5.71
CA GLY A 203 10.08 -4.36 6.92
C GLY A 203 11.00 -3.13 6.93
N GLU A 204 11.60 -2.78 5.77
CA GLU A 204 12.36 -1.51 5.63
C GLU A 204 11.45 -0.29 5.75
N ALA A 205 10.24 -0.37 5.19
CA ALA A 205 9.23 0.69 5.29
C ALA A 205 8.67 0.81 6.72
N TRP A 206 8.63 -0.28 7.47
CA TRP A 206 8.26 -0.28 8.87
C TRP A 206 9.46 0.14 9.72
N VAL A 207 9.35 1.28 10.38
CA VAL A 207 10.30 1.68 11.42
C VAL A 207 9.54 1.67 12.73
N GLY A 208 9.74 0.63 13.53
CA GLY A 208 9.21 0.57 14.89
C GLY A 208 9.72 1.73 15.73
N LYS A 209 8.96 2.13 16.77
CA LYS A 209 9.36 3.20 17.70
C LYS A 209 10.69 2.91 18.41
N SER A 210 11.06 1.63 18.51
CA SER A 210 12.28 1.11 19.14
C SER A 210 13.45 0.89 18.17
N GLY A 211 13.27 1.15 16.88
CA GLY A 211 14.28 0.83 15.86
C GLY A 211 14.38 -0.66 15.55
N GLU A 212 13.34 -1.43 15.88
CA GLU A 212 13.24 -2.86 15.58
C GLU A 212 13.27 -3.12 14.09
N LYS A 213 13.93 -4.21 13.71
CA LYS A 213 14.04 -4.66 12.32
C LYS A 213 13.11 -5.85 12.10
N MET A 214 12.39 -5.88 10.97
CA MET A 214 11.49 -6.97 10.60
C MET A 214 11.55 -7.26 9.09
N GLY A 215 10.84 -8.30 8.67
CA GLY A 215 10.68 -8.67 7.27
C GLY A 215 11.81 -9.52 6.70
N ARG A 216 12.77 -9.96 7.51
CA ARG A 216 13.85 -10.87 7.13
C ARG A 216 14.12 -11.89 8.23
N ILE A 217 14.49 -13.09 7.83
CA ILE A 217 15.02 -14.12 8.76
C ILE A 217 16.53 -13.87 8.88
N ALA A 218 16.92 -13.10 9.91
CA ALA A 218 18.30 -12.73 10.18
C ALA A 218 18.49 -12.36 11.65
N ASP A 219 19.72 -12.46 12.16
CA ASP A 219 20.06 -12.07 13.52
C ASP A 219 19.71 -10.60 13.79
N GLY A 220 19.07 -10.35 14.91
CA GLY A 220 18.64 -9.01 15.32
C GLY A 220 17.34 -8.50 14.66
N TYR A 221 16.63 -9.36 13.90
CA TYR A 221 15.31 -9.08 13.40
C TYR A 221 14.24 -9.70 14.30
N LEU A 222 13.05 -9.07 14.33
CA LEU A 222 11.88 -9.65 14.98
C LEU A 222 11.53 -10.99 14.33
N ALA A 223 11.25 -11.99 15.16
CA ALA A 223 10.85 -13.30 14.70
C ALA A 223 9.36 -13.33 14.32
N ASP A 224 9.02 -12.61 13.25
CA ASP A 224 7.72 -12.65 12.58
C ASP A 224 7.83 -13.66 11.44
N ILE A 225 7.37 -14.89 11.66
CA ILE A 225 7.67 -16.03 10.77
C ILE A 225 6.38 -16.79 10.44
N LEU A 226 6.22 -17.14 9.18
CA LEU A 226 5.19 -18.06 8.69
C LEU A 226 5.83 -19.38 8.32
N LEU A 227 5.25 -20.49 8.78
CA LEU A 227 5.52 -21.83 8.27
C LEU A 227 4.38 -22.22 7.33
N VAL A 228 4.70 -22.47 6.05
CA VAL A 228 3.71 -22.71 5.00
C VAL A 228 3.83 -24.16 4.51
N ASP A 229 2.70 -24.83 4.31
CA ASP A 229 2.65 -26.17 3.73
C ASP A 229 2.71 -26.11 2.19
N GLY A 230 3.91 -26.06 1.67
CA GLY A 230 4.17 -25.93 0.25
C GLY A 230 5.23 -24.87 -0.05
N ASN A 231 5.38 -24.56 -1.33
CA ASN A 231 6.35 -23.59 -1.81
C ASN A 231 5.65 -22.33 -2.38
N PRO A 232 5.59 -21.21 -1.66
CA PRO A 232 4.97 -19.99 -2.15
C PRO A 232 5.63 -19.40 -3.42
N LEU A 233 6.84 -19.80 -3.77
CA LEU A 233 7.48 -19.42 -5.03
C LEU A 233 6.86 -20.10 -6.25
N LEU A 234 6.17 -21.22 -6.04
CA LEU A 234 5.46 -21.96 -7.09
C LEU A 234 3.94 -21.64 -7.07
N ASP A 235 3.40 -21.35 -5.89
CA ASP A 235 1.99 -21.09 -5.69
C ASP A 235 1.78 -20.06 -4.55
N LEU A 236 1.57 -18.80 -4.91
CA LEU A 236 1.32 -17.72 -3.96
C LEU A 236 -0.04 -17.84 -3.26
N SER A 237 -1.00 -18.58 -3.85
CA SER A 237 -2.34 -18.75 -3.27
C SER A 237 -2.29 -19.49 -1.91
N LEU A 238 -1.24 -20.26 -1.64
CA LEU A 238 -0.98 -20.89 -0.33
C LEU A 238 -1.01 -19.87 0.82
N LEU A 239 -0.65 -18.61 0.56
CA LEU A 239 -0.65 -17.56 1.57
C LEU A 239 -2.06 -17.01 1.86
N GLN A 240 -3.05 -17.34 1.03
CA GLN A 240 -4.47 -17.02 1.24
C GLN A 240 -5.21 -18.14 1.98
N ASP A 241 -4.64 -19.35 2.00
CA ASP A 241 -5.23 -20.49 2.69
C ASP A 241 -4.74 -20.56 4.14
N ARG A 242 -5.66 -20.31 5.08
CA ARG A 242 -5.35 -20.41 6.52
C ARG A 242 -4.89 -21.81 6.94
N HIS A 243 -5.26 -22.87 6.20
CA HIS A 243 -4.84 -24.24 6.50
C HIS A 243 -3.41 -24.51 6.02
N ALA A 244 -3.00 -23.90 4.92
CA ALA A 244 -1.62 -23.97 4.45
C ALA A 244 -0.65 -23.18 5.36
N LEU A 245 -1.12 -22.25 6.16
CA LEU A 245 -0.31 -21.57 7.18
C LEU A 245 -0.18 -22.47 8.42
N LEU A 246 0.81 -23.39 8.42
CA LEU A 246 1.01 -24.40 9.47
C LEU A 246 1.32 -23.79 10.84
N ALA A 247 2.10 -22.71 10.87
CA ALA A 247 2.38 -21.95 12.08
C ALA A 247 2.55 -20.47 11.77
N ILE A 248 2.16 -19.62 12.72
CA ILE A 248 2.30 -18.17 12.67
C ILE A 248 3.01 -17.73 13.93
N MET A 249 4.17 -17.12 13.79
CA MET A 249 4.93 -16.54 14.88
C MET A 249 4.97 -15.02 14.73
N LYS A 250 4.77 -14.30 15.82
CA LYS A 250 4.92 -12.86 15.92
C LYS A 250 5.79 -12.53 17.12
N ASP A 251 6.87 -11.77 16.88
CA ASP A 251 7.83 -11.37 17.91
C ASP A 251 8.33 -12.58 18.76
N GLY A 252 8.65 -13.70 18.10
CA GLY A 252 9.12 -14.92 18.72
C GLY A 252 8.06 -15.74 19.47
N GLN A 253 6.80 -15.29 19.50
CA GLN A 253 5.70 -16.00 20.15
C GLN A 253 4.74 -16.60 19.12
N PHE A 254 4.29 -17.83 19.35
CA PHE A 254 3.30 -18.45 18.46
C PHE A 254 1.91 -17.85 18.66
N HIS A 255 1.42 -17.22 17.60
CA HIS A 255 0.00 -16.90 17.44
C HIS A 255 -0.80 -18.14 17.00
N LYS A 256 -0.25 -18.91 16.07
CA LYS A 256 -0.73 -20.25 15.67
C LYS A 256 0.42 -21.21 15.81
N PRO A 257 0.44 -22.10 16.83
CA PRO A 257 1.49 -23.09 17.01
C PRO A 257 1.37 -24.21 15.98
N PHE A 258 2.49 -24.80 15.60
CA PHE A 258 2.52 -25.99 14.77
C PHE A 258 1.97 -27.18 15.56
N GLN A 259 0.91 -27.82 15.04
CA GLN A 259 0.24 -28.93 15.69
C GLN A 259 0.57 -30.31 15.07
N GLY A 260 1.34 -30.32 14.00
CA GLY A 260 1.58 -31.50 13.18
C GLY A 260 0.47 -31.78 12.16
N ARG A 261 0.77 -32.48 11.07
CA ARG A 261 -0.17 -32.70 9.97
C ARG A 261 -1.42 -33.46 10.40
N VAL A 262 -1.28 -34.51 11.21
CA VAL A 262 -2.42 -35.36 11.64
C VAL A 262 -3.44 -34.57 12.45
N ALA A 263 -3.01 -33.69 13.35
CA ALA A 263 -3.93 -32.86 14.14
C ALA A 263 -4.64 -31.80 13.29
N GLN A 264 -3.99 -31.27 12.26
CA GLN A 264 -4.56 -30.31 11.32
C GLN A 264 -5.61 -30.96 10.41
N GLU A 265 -5.34 -32.15 9.88
CA GLU A 265 -6.31 -32.91 9.08
C GLU A 265 -7.58 -33.22 9.87
N GLN A 266 -7.45 -33.52 11.17
CA GLN A 266 -8.61 -33.74 12.07
C GLN A 266 -9.38 -32.45 12.33
N GLN A 267 -8.71 -31.31 12.41
CA GLN A 267 -9.38 -30.01 12.62
C GLN A 267 -10.13 -29.57 11.35
N ILE A 268 -9.51 -29.73 10.18
CA ILE A 268 -10.15 -29.43 8.89
C ILE A 268 -11.39 -30.30 8.65
N ALA A 269 -11.35 -31.57 9.06
CA ALA A 269 -12.48 -32.48 8.93
C ALA A 269 -13.64 -32.15 9.90
N ALA A 270 -13.41 -31.35 10.92
CA ALA A 270 -14.38 -30.94 11.92
C ALA A 270 -15.04 -29.57 11.65
N GLU A 271 -14.50 -28.79 10.72
CA GLU A 271 -15.03 -27.50 10.24
C GLU A 271 -15.88 -27.67 8.98
#